data_63622ae0e251bff7a9b8a029e5269dfa
#
_entry.id   63622ae0e251bff7a9b8a029e5269dfa
#
_cell.length_a   1.000
_cell.length_b   1.000
_cell.length_c   1.000
_cell.angle_alpha   90.00
_cell.angle_beta   90.00
_cell.angle_gamma   90.00
#
_symmetry.space_group_name_H-M   'P 1'
#
loop_
_entity.id
_entity.type
_entity.pdbx_description
1 polymer ?
#
loop_
_entity_poly.entity_id
_entity_poly.type
_entity_poly.pdbx_seq_one_letter_code
_entity_poly.pdbx_strand_id
1 'polypeptide(L)'
;MNWHALFRRIRFRLSAWVQPRMVYGFTRGDGVFLKRTRVSNMTRIEHVGKLMVDDNVYIGHFNLIDASGGLYIGEGCQITNYVSLLTHSSHVAIRLYGDRYLESSNHVGYLKKPTKLGPYSFIGPHSVLMPGVELGKGSMVSAYSFVPAGVYHDFAILAGNPARVVGDTREMDAKWLDEHPELLPLYEAWAHD
;
A
#
# COMPACT_ATOMS: atom_id res chain seq x y z
N MET A 1 -29.93 16.03 -36.82
CA MET A 1 -28.88 15.82 -35.80
C MET A 1 -29.27 14.59 -34.97
N ASN A 2 -28.45 13.52 -34.97
CA ASN A 2 -28.83 12.27 -34.29
C ASN A 2 -28.54 12.41 -32.78
N TRP A 3 -29.58 12.78 -32.04
CA TRP A 3 -29.50 13.02 -30.56
C TRP A 3 -29.01 11.80 -29.80
N HIS A 4 -29.31 10.58 -30.23
CA HIS A 4 -28.81 9.34 -29.60
C HIS A 4 -27.28 9.21 -29.75
N ALA A 5 -26.72 9.59 -30.89
CA ALA A 5 -25.27 9.57 -31.08
C ALA A 5 -24.55 10.65 -30.23
N LEU A 6 -25.17 11.84 -30.11
CA LEU A 6 -24.65 12.90 -29.27
C LEU A 6 -24.69 12.50 -27.79
N PHE A 7 -25.79 11.98 -27.29
CA PHE A 7 -25.96 11.49 -25.90
C PHE A 7 -24.95 10.37 -25.57
N ARG A 8 -24.75 9.44 -26.51
CA ARG A 8 -23.73 8.37 -26.32
C ARG A 8 -22.33 8.93 -26.23
N ARG A 9 -21.98 9.92 -27.05
CA ARG A 9 -20.65 10.59 -26.99
C ARG A 9 -20.46 11.35 -25.67
N ILE A 10 -21.48 12.06 -25.19
CA ILE A 10 -21.45 12.77 -23.91
C ILE A 10 -21.29 11.78 -22.75
N ARG A 11 -22.09 10.71 -22.71
CA ARG A 11 -21.95 9.65 -21.69
C ARG A 11 -20.57 9.03 -21.69
N PHE A 12 -20.02 8.73 -22.87
CA PHE A 12 -18.67 8.16 -22.99
C PHE A 12 -17.61 9.13 -22.48
N ARG A 13 -17.70 10.42 -22.82
CA ARG A 13 -16.77 11.44 -22.31
C ARG A 13 -16.88 11.63 -20.78
N LEU A 14 -18.10 11.66 -20.25
CA LEU A 14 -18.33 11.74 -18.81
C LEU A 14 -17.82 10.48 -18.09
N SER A 15 -18.05 9.30 -18.63
CA SER A 15 -17.53 8.06 -18.05
C SER A 15 -15.99 8.03 -18.06
N ALA A 16 -15.33 8.55 -19.09
CA ALA A 16 -13.88 8.67 -19.13
C ALA A 16 -13.30 9.58 -18.03
N TRP A 17 -14.10 10.53 -17.52
CA TRP A 17 -13.70 11.39 -16.42
C TRP A 17 -13.71 10.69 -15.05
N VAL A 18 -14.61 9.73 -14.88
CA VAL A 18 -14.74 8.92 -13.65
C VAL A 18 -14.00 7.58 -13.72
N GLN A 19 -13.31 7.28 -14.81
CA GLN A 19 -12.51 6.05 -14.90
C GLN A 19 -11.27 6.08 -14.02
N PRO A 20 -10.81 4.91 -13.56
CA PRO A 20 -9.54 4.79 -12.85
C PRO A 20 -8.38 5.36 -13.68
N ARG A 21 -7.61 6.25 -13.10
CA ARG A 21 -6.42 6.84 -13.72
C ARG A 21 -5.34 7.09 -12.69
N MET A 22 -4.10 7.05 -13.12
CA MET A 22 -2.98 7.45 -12.28
C MET A 22 -2.82 8.96 -12.30
N VAL A 23 -2.64 9.53 -11.12
CA VAL A 23 -2.26 10.93 -10.92
C VAL A 23 -0.76 10.97 -10.62
N TYR A 24 -0.03 11.77 -11.38
CA TYR A 24 1.40 11.92 -11.25
C TYR A 24 1.71 13.12 -10.34
N GLY A 25 2.61 12.90 -9.39
CA GLY A 25 2.90 13.83 -8.31
C GLY A 25 1.92 13.67 -7.15
N PHE A 26 2.44 13.74 -5.93
CA PHE A 26 1.68 13.62 -4.70
C PHE A 26 2.16 14.66 -3.69
N THR A 27 1.25 15.41 -3.08
CA THR A 27 1.59 16.31 -1.98
C THR A 27 1.36 15.59 -0.66
N ARG A 28 2.43 15.36 0.08
CA ARG A 28 2.41 14.75 1.40
C ARG A 28 1.76 15.70 2.43
N GLY A 29 1.27 15.17 3.55
CA GLY A 29 0.55 15.94 4.57
C GLY A 29 1.35 17.09 5.20
N ASP A 30 2.68 17.08 5.13
CA ASP A 30 3.58 18.14 5.54
C ASP A 30 3.88 19.20 4.45
N GLY A 31 3.23 19.09 3.29
CA GLY A 31 3.37 20.03 2.16
C GLY A 31 4.49 19.68 1.17
N VAL A 32 5.27 18.65 1.39
CA VAL A 32 6.34 18.23 0.45
C VAL A 32 5.72 17.62 -0.81
N PHE A 33 6.12 18.12 -1.99
CA PHE A 33 5.67 17.59 -3.28
C PHE A 33 6.61 16.50 -3.80
N LEU A 34 6.07 15.31 -4.01
CA LEU A 34 6.76 14.10 -4.46
C LEU A 34 6.50 13.90 -5.96
N LYS A 35 7.45 14.31 -6.79
CA LYS A 35 7.27 14.42 -8.24
C LYS A 35 7.10 13.07 -8.95
N ARG A 36 7.80 12.03 -8.49
CA ARG A 36 7.81 10.70 -9.13
C ARG A 36 6.75 9.76 -8.57
N THR A 37 6.12 10.13 -7.45
CA THR A 37 5.06 9.35 -6.82
C THR A 37 3.77 9.40 -7.65
N ARG A 38 3.12 8.25 -7.80
CA ARG A 38 1.94 8.05 -8.64
C ARG A 38 0.85 7.38 -7.81
N VAL A 39 -0.27 8.07 -7.69
CA VAL A 39 -1.41 7.59 -6.88
C VAL A 39 -2.67 7.54 -7.74
N SER A 40 -3.41 6.45 -7.67
CA SER A 40 -4.70 6.36 -8.35
C SER A 40 -5.73 7.33 -7.77
N ASN A 41 -6.52 7.95 -8.64
CA ASN A 41 -7.69 8.75 -8.23
C ASN A 41 -8.80 7.91 -7.58
N MET A 42 -8.72 6.57 -7.64
CA MET A 42 -9.67 5.63 -7.03
C MET A 42 -9.13 4.99 -5.74
N THR A 43 -7.99 5.43 -5.26
CA THR A 43 -7.45 5.02 -3.95
C THR A 43 -7.97 5.95 -2.87
N ARG A 44 -8.49 5.38 -1.80
CA ARG A 44 -8.88 6.12 -0.60
C ARG A 44 -7.71 6.17 0.38
N ILE A 45 -7.28 7.39 0.71
CA ILE A 45 -6.27 7.63 1.76
C ILE A 45 -6.97 8.32 2.93
N GLU A 46 -6.94 7.69 4.09
CA GLU A 46 -7.48 8.24 5.32
C GLU A 46 -6.35 8.80 6.19
N HIS A 47 -6.59 9.96 6.83
CA HIS A 47 -5.64 10.63 7.72
C HIS A 47 -4.29 10.96 7.03
N VAL A 48 -4.35 11.54 5.84
CA VAL A 48 -3.17 11.90 5.02
C VAL A 48 -2.09 12.67 5.79
N GLY A 49 -2.45 13.44 6.81
CA GLY A 49 -1.50 14.15 7.69
C GLY A 49 -0.63 13.24 8.56
N LYS A 50 -0.94 11.94 8.65
CA LYS A 50 -0.14 10.92 9.34
C LYS A 50 0.51 9.91 8.39
N LEU A 51 0.36 10.14 7.09
CA LEU A 51 1.02 9.38 6.06
C LEU A 51 2.37 10.01 5.75
N MET A 52 3.43 9.28 6.03
CA MET A 52 4.79 9.58 5.58
C MET A 52 5.09 8.66 4.39
N VAL A 53 5.31 9.26 3.24
CA VAL A 53 5.63 8.54 2.01
C VAL A 53 6.83 9.21 1.35
N ASP A 54 7.79 8.40 0.92
CA ASP A 54 8.94 8.85 0.16
C ASP A 54 8.60 8.97 -1.33
N ASP A 55 9.52 9.51 -2.15
CA ASP A 55 9.24 9.69 -3.57
C ASP A 55 9.34 8.35 -4.35
N ASN A 56 8.92 8.38 -5.63
CA ASN A 56 8.93 7.23 -6.53
C ASN A 56 7.99 6.07 -6.12
N VAL A 57 6.99 6.31 -5.28
CA VAL A 57 6.01 5.30 -4.85
C VAL A 57 4.89 5.18 -5.87
N TYR A 58 4.40 3.95 -6.08
CA TYR A 58 3.22 3.66 -6.86
C TYR A 58 2.10 3.14 -5.96
N ILE A 59 0.93 3.78 -5.99
CA ILE A 59 -0.29 3.33 -5.31
C ILE A 59 -1.38 3.14 -6.36
N GLY A 60 -1.68 1.89 -6.67
CA GLY A 60 -2.62 1.47 -7.70
C GLY A 60 -4.08 1.79 -7.40
N HIS A 61 -4.99 1.15 -8.12
CA HIS A 61 -6.42 1.44 -8.04
C HIS A 61 -7.13 0.71 -6.91
N PHE A 62 -8.18 1.34 -6.36
CA PHE A 62 -9.13 0.75 -5.41
C PHE A 62 -8.49 0.28 -4.10
N ASN A 63 -7.44 0.95 -3.64
CA ASN A 63 -6.80 0.68 -2.38
C ASN A 63 -7.49 1.43 -1.22
N LEU A 64 -7.43 0.85 -0.02
CA LEU A 64 -7.73 1.51 1.23
C LEU A 64 -6.42 1.68 2.01
N ILE A 65 -6.00 2.93 2.16
CA ILE A 65 -4.77 3.31 2.87
C ILE A 65 -5.17 4.06 4.13
N ASP A 66 -5.19 3.36 5.26
CA ASP A 66 -5.45 3.97 6.57
C ASP A 66 -4.15 4.37 7.24
N ALA A 67 -3.96 5.66 7.46
CA ALA A 67 -2.82 6.21 8.19
C ALA A 67 -3.16 6.68 9.61
N SER A 68 -4.33 6.34 10.16
CA SER A 68 -4.79 6.87 11.45
C SER A 68 -3.85 6.56 12.62
N GLY A 69 -3.17 5.41 12.60
CA GLY A 69 -2.16 4.98 13.57
C GLY A 69 -0.71 5.36 13.21
N GLY A 70 -0.52 6.03 12.06
CA GLY A 70 0.78 6.31 11.46
C GLY A 70 1.12 5.27 10.38
N LEU A 71 1.48 5.74 9.18
CA LEU A 71 1.90 4.87 8.08
C LEU A 71 3.14 5.46 7.41
N TYR A 72 4.17 4.64 7.26
CA TYR A 72 5.35 4.96 6.48
C TYR A 72 5.45 4.06 5.25
N ILE A 73 5.71 4.67 4.09
CA ILE A 73 5.93 3.97 2.81
C ILE A 73 7.24 4.47 2.23
N GLY A 74 8.24 3.59 2.19
CA GLY A 74 9.57 3.90 1.69
C GLY A 74 9.63 4.10 0.18
N GLU A 75 10.72 4.68 -0.29
CA GLU A 75 10.99 4.96 -1.71
C GLU A 75 10.81 3.71 -2.58
N GLY A 76 10.31 3.89 -3.78
CA GLY A 76 10.20 2.83 -4.78
C GLY A 76 9.14 1.76 -4.48
N CYS A 77 8.41 1.85 -3.37
CA CYS A 77 7.34 0.89 -3.07
C CYS A 77 6.27 0.85 -4.16
N GLN A 78 5.81 -0.37 -4.45
CA GLN A 78 4.73 -0.64 -5.40
C GLN A 78 3.55 -1.27 -4.67
N ILE A 79 2.50 -0.50 -4.42
CA ILE A 79 1.25 -0.97 -3.85
C ILE A 79 0.28 -1.18 -5.01
N THR A 80 -0.03 -2.43 -5.33
CA THR A 80 -0.85 -2.77 -6.50
C THR A 80 -2.33 -2.41 -6.27
N ASN A 81 -3.26 -3.14 -6.87
CA ASN A 81 -4.68 -2.80 -6.78
C ASN A 81 -5.38 -3.60 -5.66
N TYR A 82 -6.45 -3.02 -5.09
CA TYR A 82 -7.30 -3.67 -4.07
C TYR A 82 -6.55 -4.07 -2.80
N VAL A 83 -5.51 -3.35 -2.44
CA VAL A 83 -4.74 -3.56 -1.21
C VAL A 83 -5.37 -2.77 -0.06
N SER A 84 -5.39 -3.37 1.14
CA SER A 84 -5.73 -2.66 2.38
C SER A 84 -4.49 -2.55 3.27
N LEU A 85 -4.01 -1.33 3.49
CA LEU A 85 -2.99 -1.02 4.51
C LEU A 85 -3.70 -0.45 5.72
N LEU A 86 -3.65 -1.18 6.83
CA LEU A 86 -4.39 -0.83 8.05
C LEU A 86 -3.43 -0.42 9.16
N THR A 87 -3.81 0.58 9.92
CA THR A 87 -3.11 1.05 11.11
C THR A 87 -3.99 1.05 12.36
N HIS A 88 -5.27 0.66 12.21
CA HIS A 88 -6.16 0.41 13.35
C HIS A 88 -7.12 -0.75 13.10
N SER A 89 -7.68 -1.28 14.19
CA SER A 89 -8.76 -2.28 14.15
C SER A 89 -9.53 -2.30 15.45
N SER A 90 -10.84 -2.34 15.37
CA SER A 90 -11.76 -2.37 16.54
C SER A 90 -12.31 -3.76 16.86
N HIS A 91 -11.85 -4.81 16.17
CA HIS A 91 -12.47 -6.15 16.23
C HIS A 91 -12.50 -6.80 17.62
N VAL A 92 -11.59 -6.43 18.53
CA VAL A 92 -11.66 -6.85 19.94
C VAL A 92 -12.58 -5.92 20.73
N ALA A 93 -12.36 -4.61 20.61
CA ALA A 93 -13.10 -3.60 21.37
C ALA A 93 -14.61 -3.71 21.16
N ILE A 94 -15.08 -3.90 19.93
CA ILE A 94 -16.52 -4.02 19.65
C ILE A 94 -17.17 -5.18 20.42
N ARG A 95 -16.48 -6.29 20.63
CA ARG A 95 -16.98 -7.43 21.40
C ARG A 95 -16.94 -7.19 22.90
N LEU A 96 -15.95 -6.43 23.40
CA LEU A 96 -15.82 -6.13 24.82
C LEU A 96 -16.88 -5.13 25.30
N TYR A 97 -17.23 -4.17 24.46
CA TYR A 97 -18.15 -3.09 24.81
C TYR A 97 -19.60 -3.34 24.37
N GLY A 98 -19.82 -4.21 23.37
CA GLY A 98 -21.15 -4.54 22.86
C GLY A 98 -21.91 -3.29 22.41
N ASP A 99 -23.16 -3.17 22.85
CA ASP A 99 -24.05 -2.02 22.58
C ASP A 99 -23.54 -0.69 23.15
N ARG A 100 -22.69 -0.77 24.18
CA ARG A 100 -22.09 0.41 24.82
C ARG A 100 -20.82 0.92 24.12
N TYR A 101 -20.47 0.38 22.96
CA TYR A 101 -19.24 0.74 22.23
C TYR A 101 -19.16 2.25 21.96
N LEU A 102 -20.26 2.89 21.59
CA LEU A 102 -20.30 4.32 21.28
C LEU A 102 -20.26 5.25 22.50
N GLU A 103 -20.44 4.72 23.71
CA GLU A 103 -20.42 5.51 24.95
C GLU A 103 -18.99 5.82 25.43
N SER A 104 -17.98 5.15 24.89
CA SER A 104 -16.57 5.32 25.25
C SER A 104 -15.78 5.93 24.11
N SER A 105 -14.84 6.82 24.43
CA SER A 105 -13.88 7.39 23.49
C SER A 105 -12.52 6.67 23.50
N ASN A 106 -12.27 5.84 24.54
CA ASN A 106 -11.00 5.13 24.72
C ASN A 106 -11.29 3.67 25.04
N HIS A 107 -11.25 2.83 24.01
CA HIS A 107 -11.65 1.43 24.11
C HIS A 107 -10.45 0.53 24.42
N VAL A 108 -10.56 -0.28 25.47
CA VAL A 108 -9.67 -1.44 25.68
C VAL A 108 -9.85 -2.41 24.49
N GLY A 109 -8.75 -2.90 23.94
CA GLY A 109 -8.78 -3.79 22.77
C GLY A 109 -8.96 -3.09 21.42
N TYR A 110 -8.97 -1.75 21.37
CA TYR A 110 -8.83 -1.01 20.13
C TYR A 110 -7.36 -1.02 19.71
N LEU A 111 -7.07 -1.75 18.65
CA LEU A 111 -5.72 -1.81 18.12
C LEU A 111 -5.43 -0.56 17.30
N LYS A 112 -4.36 0.15 17.62
CA LYS A 112 -3.85 1.26 16.85
C LYS A 112 -2.34 1.23 16.91
N LYS A 113 -1.72 0.84 15.79
CA LYS A 113 -0.27 0.68 15.67
C LYS A 113 0.21 1.20 14.33
N PRO A 114 1.37 1.84 14.27
CA PRO A 114 1.95 2.23 12.99
C PRO A 114 2.25 1.01 12.14
N THR A 115 2.15 1.20 10.82
CA THR A 115 2.56 0.22 9.80
C THR A 115 3.68 0.84 8.98
N LYS A 116 4.69 0.04 8.63
CA LYS A 116 5.87 0.49 7.89
C LYS A 116 6.16 -0.45 6.72
N LEU A 117 6.37 0.15 5.55
CA LEU A 117 6.87 -0.54 4.36
C LEU A 117 8.28 -0.02 4.07
N GLY A 118 9.27 -0.91 4.13
CA GLY A 118 10.64 -0.61 3.75
C GLY A 118 10.76 -0.29 2.26
N PRO A 119 11.80 0.45 1.84
CA PRO A 119 11.99 0.86 0.45
C PRO A 119 11.94 -0.33 -0.53
N TYR A 120 11.50 -0.07 -1.74
CA TYR A 120 11.45 -1.05 -2.85
C TYR A 120 10.63 -2.31 -2.56
N SER A 121 9.69 -2.23 -1.61
CA SER A 121 8.77 -3.34 -1.33
C SER A 121 7.61 -3.39 -2.33
N PHE A 122 7.15 -4.59 -2.64
CA PHE A 122 6.03 -4.85 -3.54
C PHE A 122 4.86 -5.49 -2.77
N ILE A 123 3.67 -4.91 -2.90
CA ILE A 123 2.46 -5.44 -2.29
C ILE A 123 1.51 -5.93 -3.39
N GLY A 124 1.37 -7.25 -3.46
CA GLY A 124 0.52 -7.94 -4.43
C GLY A 124 -0.97 -7.63 -4.24
N PRO A 125 -1.76 -7.73 -5.32
CA PRO A 125 -3.16 -7.33 -5.30
C PRO A 125 -4.00 -8.16 -4.32
N HIS A 126 -5.07 -7.54 -3.81
CA HIS A 126 -5.99 -8.13 -2.84
C HIS A 126 -5.37 -8.55 -1.52
N SER A 127 -4.21 -7.99 -1.18
CA SER A 127 -3.55 -8.27 0.11
C SER A 127 -4.01 -7.29 1.19
N VAL A 128 -4.00 -7.77 2.43
CA VAL A 128 -4.34 -7.00 3.63
C VAL A 128 -3.16 -7.02 4.58
N LEU A 129 -2.67 -5.84 4.96
CA LEU A 129 -1.64 -5.68 5.97
C LEU A 129 -2.27 -5.11 7.25
N MET A 130 -2.09 -5.84 8.36
CA MET A 130 -2.69 -5.50 9.64
C MET A 130 -1.91 -4.41 10.39
N PRO A 131 -2.55 -3.71 11.36
CA PRO A 131 -1.87 -2.71 12.20
C PRO A 131 -0.64 -3.29 12.89
N GLY A 132 0.51 -2.61 12.75
CA GLY A 132 1.77 -3.05 13.34
C GLY A 132 2.59 -3.99 12.45
N VAL A 133 2.31 -4.04 11.15
CA VAL A 133 3.20 -4.67 10.17
C VAL A 133 4.39 -3.76 9.90
N GLU A 134 5.61 -4.31 10.00
CA GLU A 134 6.84 -3.67 9.57
C GLU A 134 7.53 -4.58 8.55
N LEU A 135 7.51 -4.18 7.29
CA LEU A 135 8.25 -4.87 6.21
C LEU A 135 9.63 -4.24 6.06
N GLY A 136 10.65 -5.09 5.97
CA GLY A 136 11.98 -4.70 5.56
C GLY A 136 12.04 -4.28 4.09
N LYS A 137 13.15 -3.66 3.67
CA LYS A 137 13.37 -3.23 2.29
C LYS A 137 13.36 -4.41 1.32
N GLY A 138 12.99 -4.17 0.07
CA GLY A 138 12.99 -5.18 -0.99
C GLY A 138 12.04 -6.35 -0.77
N SER A 139 11.14 -6.26 0.23
CA SER A 139 10.21 -7.35 0.54
C SER A 139 9.07 -7.44 -0.48
N MET A 140 8.54 -8.63 -0.65
CA MET A 140 7.38 -8.90 -1.51
C MET A 140 6.26 -9.56 -0.72
N VAL A 141 5.06 -9.00 -0.83
CA VAL A 141 3.82 -9.65 -0.39
C VAL A 141 3.10 -10.21 -1.61
N SER A 142 2.93 -11.52 -1.67
CA SER A 142 2.21 -12.18 -2.75
C SER A 142 0.73 -11.79 -2.75
N ALA A 143 0.10 -11.85 -3.92
CA ALA A 143 -1.33 -11.57 -4.05
C ALA A 143 -2.19 -12.40 -3.08
N TYR A 144 -3.34 -11.84 -2.63
CA TYR A 144 -4.29 -12.49 -1.73
C TYR A 144 -3.71 -12.89 -0.37
N SER A 145 -2.69 -12.19 0.11
CA SER A 145 -2.07 -12.47 1.41
C SER A 145 -2.69 -11.63 2.52
N PHE A 146 -2.90 -12.28 3.68
CA PHE A 146 -3.24 -11.61 4.92
C PHE A 146 -2.01 -11.56 5.82
N VAL A 147 -1.39 -10.38 5.94
CA VAL A 147 -0.15 -10.18 6.69
C VAL A 147 -0.48 -9.74 8.12
N PRO A 148 -0.25 -10.61 9.13
CA PRO A 148 -0.46 -10.26 10.53
C PRO A 148 0.58 -9.25 11.02
N ALA A 149 0.30 -8.60 12.16
CA ALA A 149 1.26 -7.73 12.83
C ALA A 149 2.58 -8.47 13.10
N GLY A 150 3.70 -7.80 12.85
CA GLY A 150 5.03 -8.37 13.05
C GLY A 150 6.11 -7.60 12.30
N VAL A 151 7.35 -7.90 12.64
CA VAL A 151 8.53 -7.37 11.95
C VAL A 151 9.05 -8.46 11.01
N TYR A 152 9.16 -8.11 9.74
CA TYR A 152 9.63 -9.00 8.69
C TYR A 152 10.96 -8.46 8.17
N HIS A 153 11.92 -9.35 8.01
CA HIS A 153 13.28 -8.98 7.60
C HIS A 153 13.33 -8.41 6.18
N ASP A 154 14.41 -7.75 5.84
CA ASP A 154 14.68 -7.28 4.49
C ASP A 154 14.60 -8.43 3.49
N PHE A 155 14.10 -8.13 2.29
CA PHE A 155 13.97 -9.06 1.18
C PHE A 155 13.04 -10.27 1.41
N ALA A 156 12.21 -10.23 2.46
CA ALA A 156 11.27 -11.32 2.74
C ALA A 156 10.19 -11.45 1.66
N ILE A 157 9.93 -12.68 1.21
CA ILE A 157 8.73 -13.02 0.44
C ILE A 157 7.68 -13.56 1.40
N LEU A 158 6.53 -12.86 1.49
CA LEU A 158 5.40 -13.27 2.31
C LEU A 158 4.26 -13.78 1.43
N ALA A 159 3.67 -14.90 1.82
CA ALA A 159 2.52 -15.46 1.11
C ALA A 159 1.55 -16.16 2.06
N GLY A 160 0.26 -16.14 1.71
CA GLY A 160 -0.79 -16.92 2.34
C GLY A 160 -1.72 -16.14 3.27
N ASN A 161 -2.66 -16.87 3.87
CA ASN A 161 -3.64 -16.38 4.85
C ASN A 161 -3.75 -17.35 6.04
N PRO A 162 -3.12 -17.08 7.19
CA PRO A 162 -2.22 -15.95 7.44
C PRO A 162 -0.90 -16.10 6.68
N ALA A 163 -0.32 -14.95 6.26
CA ALA A 163 0.94 -14.95 5.52
C ALA A 163 2.11 -15.39 6.40
N ARG A 164 3.06 -16.08 5.78
CA ARG A 164 4.35 -16.48 6.35
C ARG A 164 5.46 -16.11 5.40
N VAL A 165 6.67 -15.99 5.92
CA VAL A 165 7.87 -15.87 5.08
C VAL A 165 8.09 -17.20 4.37
N VAL A 166 8.14 -17.16 3.05
CA VAL A 166 8.24 -18.34 2.17
C VAL A 166 9.48 -18.31 1.29
N GLY A 167 10.26 -17.23 1.32
CA GLY A 167 11.46 -17.08 0.51
C GLY A 167 12.13 -15.72 0.69
N ASP A 168 13.08 -15.46 -0.19
CA ASP A 168 13.89 -14.23 -0.25
C ASP A 168 13.87 -13.68 -1.68
N THR A 169 13.60 -12.38 -1.84
CA THR A 169 13.53 -11.75 -3.17
C THR A 169 14.88 -11.73 -3.89
N ARG A 170 16.00 -11.75 -3.16
CA ARG A 170 17.34 -11.81 -3.75
C ARG A 170 17.57 -13.11 -4.51
N GLU A 171 17.03 -14.22 -4.02
CA GLU A 171 17.09 -15.51 -4.74
C GLU A 171 16.25 -15.45 -6.03
N MET A 172 15.09 -14.77 -5.96
CA MET A 172 14.24 -14.57 -7.14
C MET A 172 14.91 -13.65 -8.18
N ASP A 173 15.60 -12.60 -7.72
CA ASP A 173 16.20 -11.57 -8.56
C ASP A 173 17.54 -12.04 -9.17
N ALA A 174 18.25 -12.97 -8.51
CA ALA A 174 19.58 -13.43 -8.91
C ALA A 174 19.65 -13.85 -10.38
N LYS A 175 18.67 -14.63 -10.86
CA LYS A 175 18.61 -15.06 -12.26
C LYS A 175 18.58 -13.88 -13.23
N TRP A 176 17.79 -12.84 -12.90
CA TRP A 176 17.65 -11.66 -13.76
C TRP A 176 18.94 -10.82 -13.77
N LEU A 177 19.63 -10.73 -12.63
CA LEU A 177 20.89 -10.02 -12.51
C LEU A 177 22.02 -10.77 -13.26
N ASP A 178 21.99 -12.09 -13.27
CA ASP A 178 22.93 -12.91 -14.06
C ASP A 178 22.70 -12.74 -15.58
N GLU A 179 21.43 -12.69 -16.01
CA GLU A 179 21.06 -12.48 -17.42
C GLU A 179 21.26 -11.01 -17.86
N HIS A 180 21.24 -10.05 -16.91
CA HIS A 180 21.30 -8.60 -17.12
C HIS A 180 22.29 -7.92 -16.19
N PRO A 181 23.61 -8.19 -16.33
CA PRO A 181 24.62 -7.66 -15.41
C PRO A 181 24.71 -6.13 -15.40
N GLU A 182 24.23 -5.45 -16.45
CA GLU A 182 24.15 -3.99 -16.50
C GLU A 182 23.18 -3.39 -15.44
N LEU A 183 22.28 -4.21 -14.88
CA LEU A 183 21.35 -3.78 -13.82
C LEU A 183 21.94 -3.89 -12.42
N LEU A 184 23.04 -4.65 -12.25
CA LEU A 184 23.65 -4.89 -10.95
C LEU A 184 24.00 -3.59 -10.20
N PRO A 185 24.63 -2.57 -10.82
CA PRO A 185 24.92 -1.32 -10.11
C PRO A 185 23.66 -0.57 -9.62
N LEU A 186 22.54 -0.69 -10.37
CA LEU A 186 21.28 -0.08 -10.00
C LEU A 186 20.63 -0.83 -8.82
N TYR A 187 20.74 -2.14 -8.82
CA TYR A 187 20.25 -2.99 -7.73
C TYR A 187 21.04 -2.75 -6.44
N GLU A 188 22.36 -2.77 -6.53
CA GLU A 188 23.26 -2.58 -5.39
C GLU A 188 23.14 -1.22 -4.75
N ALA A 189 22.85 -0.16 -5.53
CA ALA A 189 22.70 1.19 -5.04
C ALA A 189 21.64 1.36 -3.94
N TRP A 190 20.64 0.48 -3.87
CA TRP A 190 19.61 0.52 -2.83
C TRP A 190 19.60 -0.73 -1.93
N ALA A 191 20.14 -1.85 -2.41
CA ALA A 191 20.08 -3.12 -1.70
C ALA A 191 21.10 -3.22 -0.56
N HIS A 192 22.22 -2.50 -0.64
CA HIS A 192 23.31 -2.56 0.35
C HIS A 192 23.22 -1.52 1.47
N ASP A 193 22.33 -0.50 1.38
CA ASP A 193 22.18 0.56 2.41
C ASP A 193 21.39 0.09 3.66
#